data_c6726cb54597ecb1cf8ee56c1918b8e6
#
_entry.id   c6726cb54597ecb1cf8ee56c1918b8e6
#
_cell.length_a   1.000
_cell.length_b   1.000
_cell.length_c   1.000
_cell.angle_alpha   90.00
_cell.angle_beta   90.00
_cell.angle_gamma   90.00
#
_symmetry.space_group_name_H-M   'P 1'
#
loop_
_entity.id
_entity.type
_entity.pdbx_description
1 polymer ?
#
loop_
_entity_poly.entity_id
_entity_poly.type
_entity_poly.pdbx_seq_one_letter_code
_entity_poly.pdbx_strand_id
1 'polypeptide(L)'
;VLVVLVSLLLAYLTLSVVAGNAGACCSNMEDVGSANGAVLLIVMGGYLVSCVVGVVPSHGLAVFASLCPILSLYCAPVQWAAGNVPLAVLLASWALQLIVIAALMLLCARVYRELIVHRGSRVKLKQLLKMAKGGAQA
;
A
#
# COMPACT_ATOMS: atom_id res chain seq x y z
N VAL A 1 -10.45 21.29 -2.76
CA VAL A 1 -11.16 20.46 -1.75
C VAL A 1 -11.42 19.06 -2.31
N LEU A 2 -12.06 18.93 -3.48
CA LEU A 2 -12.41 17.63 -4.08
C LEU A 2 -11.19 16.71 -4.27
N VAL A 3 -10.07 17.24 -4.79
CA VAL A 3 -8.81 16.50 -4.99
C VAL A 3 -8.28 15.92 -3.68
N VAL A 4 -8.32 16.70 -2.63
CA VAL A 4 -7.86 16.26 -1.30
C VAL A 4 -8.76 15.16 -0.75
N LEU A 5 -10.08 15.30 -0.90
CA LEU A 5 -11.04 14.28 -0.46
C LEU A 5 -10.86 12.96 -1.19
N VAL A 6 -10.71 13.00 -2.51
CA VAL A 6 -10.47 11.78 -3.32
C VAL A 6 -9.14 11.13 -2.94
N SER A 7 -8.08 11.92 -2.75
CA SER A 7 -6.77 11.39 -2.34
C SER A 7 -6.83 10.76 -0.94
N LEU A 8 -7.52 11.38 0.01
CA LEU A 8 -7.73 10.81 1.35
C LEU A 8 -8.52 9.51 1.32
N LEU A 9 -9.55 9.44 0.49
CA LEU A 9 -10.36 8.24 0.34
C LEU A 9 -9.54 7.09 -0.26
N LEU A 10 -8.74 7.36 -1.28
CA LEU A 10 -7.81 6.37 -1.87
C LEU A 10 -6.75 5.93 -0.85
N ALA A 11 -6.19 6.87 -0.09
CA ALA A 11 -5.25 6.57 0.98
C ALA A 11 -5.87 5.64 2.03
N TYR A 12 -7.07 5.97 2.50
CA TYR A 12 -7.80 5.14 3.45
C TYR A 12 -8.07 3.73 2.92
N LEU A 13 -8.53 3.61 1.67
CA LEU A 13 -8.77 2.32 1.03
C LEU A 13 -7.49 1.49 0.93
N THR A 14 -6.38 2.10 0.51
CA THR A 14 -5.08 1.42 0.41
C THR A 14 -4.63 0.89 1.77
N LEU A 15 -4.67 1.73 2.81
CA LEU A 15 -4.28 1.34 4.17
C LEU A 15 -5.19 0.26 4.74
N SER A 16 -6.50 0.34 4.50
CA SER A 16 -7.47 -0.69 4.92
C SER A 16 -7.18 -2.04 4.28
N VAL A 17 -6.86 -2.07 2.98
CA VAL A 17 -6.52 -3.31 2.28
C VAL A 17 -5.19 -3.87 2.76
N VAL A 18 -4.18 -3.02 3.00
CA VAL A 18 -2.89 -3.45 3.56
C VAL A 18 -3.05 -4.03 4.96
N ALA A 19 -3.79 -3.34 5.84
CA ALA A 19 -4.07 -3.82 7.19
C ALA A 19 -4.90 -5.11 7.19
N GLY A 20 -5.89 -5.23 6.30
CA GLY A 20 -6.68 -6.43 6.10
C GLY A 20 -5.84 -7.63 5.66
N ASN A 21 -4.90 -7.42 4.72
CA ASN A 21 -3.94 -8.45 4.30
C ASN A 21 -3.02 -8.88 5.45
N ALA A 22 -2.50 -7.93 6.23
CA ALA A 22 -1.67 -8.21 7.39
C ALA A 22 -2.45 -9.02 8.44
N GLY A 23 -3.69 -8.64 8.75
CA GLY A 23 -4.57 -9.35 9.67
C GLY A 23 -4.94 -10.76 9.19
N ALA A 24 -5.19 -10.94 7.90
CA ALA A 24 -5.52 -12.25 7.31
C ALA A 24 -4.38 -13.27 7.42
N CYS A 25 -3.13 -12.81 7.53
CA CYS A 25 -1.95 -13.66 7.69
C CYS A 25 -1.68 -14.05 9.15
N CYS A 26 -2.41 -13.47 10.11
CA CYS A 26 -2.19 -13.72 11.53
C CYS A 26 -3.05 -14.87 12.03
N SER A 27 -2.46 -15.79 12.81
CA SER A 27 -3.16 -16.90 13.42
C SER A 27 -3.50 -16.68 14.90
N ASN A 28 -2.78 -15.78 15.56
CA ASN A 28 -2.93 -15.45 16.97
C ASN A 28 -3.01 -13.93 17.19
N MET A 29 -3.58 -13.51 18.33
CA MET A 29 -3.66 -12.09 18.71
C MET A 29 -2.29 -11.41 18.85
N GLU A 30 -1.27 -12.13 19.29
CA GLU A 30 0.12 -11.62 19.37
C GLU A 30 0.71 -11.34 17.98
N ASP A 31 0.39 -12.20 17.01
CA ASP A 31 0.83 -12.01 15.62
C ASP A 31 0.15 -10.78 14.98
N VAL A 32 -1.11 -10.48 15.36
CA VAL A 32 -1.83 -9.28 14.90
C VAL A 32 -1.14 -8.01 15.38
N GLY A 33 -0.68 -7.98 16.64
CA GLY A 33 0.06 -6.84 17.18
C GLY A 33 1.35 -6.56 16.42
N SER A 34 2.15 -7.59 16.13
CA SER A 34 3.41 -7.46 15.40
C SER A 34 3.20 -7.10 13.92
N ALA A 35 2.19 -7.67 13.28
CA ALA A 35 1.83 -7.35 11.89
C ALA A 35 1.35 -5.90 11.76
N ASN A 36 0.52 -5.43 12.68
CA ASN A 36 0.05 -4.05 12.71
C ASN A 36 1.19 -3.06 12.98
N GLY A 37 2.13 -3.43 13.85
CA GLY A 37 3.37 -2.67 14.09
C GLY A 37 4.21 -2.50 12.82
N ALA A 38 4.36 -3.56 12.02
CA ALA A 38 5.07 -3.48 10.74
C ALA A 38 4.37 -2.57 9.72
N VAL A 39 3.03 -2.66 9.62
CA VAL A 39 2.23 -1.75 8.78
C VAL A 39 2.40 -0.30 9.23
N LEU A 40 2.34 -0.06 10.54
CA LEU A 40 2.51 1.27 11.11
C LEU A 40 3.90 1.85 10.79
N LEU A 41 4.97 1.05 10.88
CA LEU A 41 6.32 1.48 10.52
C LEU A 41 6.45 1.87 9.05
N ILE A 42 5.82 1.13 8.13
CA ILE A 42 5.80 1.45 6.70
C ILE A 42 5.05 2.77 6.46
N VAL A 43 3.91 2.96 7.11
CA VAL A 43 3.10 4.17 7.02
C VAL A 43 3.85 5.39 7.56
N MET A 44 4.45 5.28 8.75
CA MET A 44 5.24 6.34 9.37
C MET A 44 6.50 6.66 8.57
N GLY A 45 7.19 5.64 8.06
CA GLY A 45 8.35 5.82 7.18
C GLY A 45 7.97 6.55 5.89
N GLY A 46 6.88 6.16 5.26
CA GLY A 46 6.33 6.84 4.08
C GLY A 46 5.98 8.30 4.35
N TYR A 47 5.38 8.59 5.50
CA TYR A 47 5.07 9.96 5.93
C TYR A 47 6.33 10.81 6.11
N LEU A 48 7.34 10.29 6.83
CA LEU A 48 8.61 11.00 7.05
C LEU A 48 9.33 11.30 5.74
N VAL A 49 9.42 10.32 4.84
CA VAL A 49 10.01 10.53 3.50
C VAL A 49 9.23 11.58 2.72
N SER A 50 7.91 11.58 2.81
CA SER A 50 7.05 12.58 2.15
C SER A 50 7.29 13.99 2.68
N CYS A 51 7.53 14.14 3.98
CA CYS A 51 7.89 15.43 4.57
C CYS A 51 9.24 15.93 4.03
N VAL A 52 10.23 15.05 3.93
CA VAL A 52 11.55 15.40 3.39
C VAL A 52 11.44 15.82 1.91
N VAL A 53 10.71 15.07 1.10
CA VAL A 53 10.47 15.40 -0.31
C VAL A 53 9.72 16.73 -0.46
N GLY A 54 8.84 17.06 0.47
CA GLY A 54 8.11 18.34 0.50
C GLY A 54 9.01 19.55 0.72
N VAL A 55 10.14 19.37 1.41
CA VAL A 55 11.10 20.44 1.72
C VAL A 55 12.16 20.61 0.64
N VAL A 56 12.53 19.51 -0.05
CA VAL A 56 13.56 19.55 -1.09
C VAL A 56 12.97 20.06 -2.43
N PRO A 57 13.43 21.21 -2.97
CA PRO A 57 12.90 21.79 -4.19
C PRO A 57 13.43 21.05 -5.44
N SER A 58 13.01 19.79 -5.64
CA SER A 58 13.40 18.98 -6.78
C SER A 58 12.17 18.44 -7.49
N HIS A 59 11.89 18.94 -8.69
CA HIS A 59 10.76 18.53 -9.51
C HIS A 59 10.78 17.01 -9.80
N GLY A 60 11.96 16.44 -10.08
CA GLY A 60 12.12 15.01 -10.34
C GLY A 60 11.76 14.13 -9.13
N LEU A 61 12.19 14.53 -7.94
CA LEU A 61 11.85 13.82 -6.69
C LEU A 61 10.36 13.93 -6.37
N ALA A 62 9.74 15.10 -6.60
CA ALA A 62 8.32 15.30 -6.38
C ALA A 62 7.47 14.40 -7.30
N VAL A 63 7.83 14.30 -8.58
CA VAL A 63 7.16 13.41 -9.54
C VAL A 63 7.37 11.95 -9.17
N PHE A 64 8.60 11.53 -8.86
CA PHE A 64 8.90 10.15 -8.46
C PHE A 64 8.15 9.74 -7.20
N ALA A 65 8.16 10.58 -6.17
CA ALA A 65 7.45 10.32 -4.91
C ALA A 65 5.92 10.30 -5.10
N SER A 66 5.39 11.11 -6.00
CA SER A 66 3.97 11.11 -6.34
C SER A 66 3.53 9.87 -7.13
N LEU A 67 4.44 9.22 -7.85
CA LEU A 67 4.16 7.98 -8.57
C LEU A 67 4.39 6.73 -7.71
N CYS A 68 5.23 6.80 -6.68
CA CYS A 68 5.46 5.68 -5.78
C CYS A 68 4.21 5.41 -4.92
N PRO A 69 3.56 4.23 -4.98
CA PRO A 69 2.22 4.00 -4.41
C PRO A 69 2.14 4.23 -2.89
N ILE A 70 3.21 3.98 -2.15
CA ILE A 70 3.25 4.22 -0.69
C ILE A 70 3.42 5.72 -0.40
N LEU A 71 4.31 6.40 -1.13
CA LEU A 71 4.61 7.82 -0.93
C LEU A 71 3.51 8.72 -1.52
N SER A 72 2.86 8.28 -2.59
CA SER A 72 1.79 9.03 -3.26
C SER A 72 0.58 9.29 -2.36
N LEU A 73 0.36 8.44 -1.35
CA LEU A 73 -0.69 8.64 -0.34
C LEU A 73 -0.60 10.02 0.31
N TYR A 74 0.61 10.48 0.55
CA TYR A 74 0.91 11.74 1.23
C TYR A 74 1.43 12.82 0.27
N CYS A 75 2.35 12.45 -0.64
CA CYS A 75 3.02 13.39 -1.53
C CYS A 75 2.13 13.94 -2.63
N ALA A 76 1.34 13.10 -3.31
CA ALA A 76 0.62 13.51 -4.51
C ALA A 76 -0.34 14.69 -4.28
N PRO A 77 -1.23 14.69 -3.28
CA PRO A 77 -2.13 15.82 -3.06
C PRO A 77 -1.39 17.08 -2.58
N VAL A 78 -0.33 16.91 -1.77
CA VAL A 78 0.44 18.04 -1.22
C VAL A 78 1.27 18.70 -2.31
N GLN A 79 1.97 17.94 -3.13
CA GLN A 79 2.79 18.44 -4.22
C GLN A 79 1.94 19.08 -5.34
N TRP A 80 0.76 18.56 -5.59
CA TRP A 80 -0.18 19.18 -6.50
C TRP A 80 -0.70 20.52 -5.94
N ALA A 81 -1.05 20.58 -4.66
CA ALA A 81 -1.49 21.82 -4.01
C ALA A 81 -0.39 22.88 -3.96
N ALA A 82 0.87 22.46 -3.83
CA ALA A 82 2.04 23.34 -3.89
C ALA A 82 2.39 23.79 -5.32
N GLY A 83 1.72 23.28 -6.35
CA GLY A 83 1.99 23.61 -7.76
C GLY A 83 3.24 22.94 -8.35
N ASN A 84 3.87 22.02 -7.63
CA ASN A 84 5.10 21.34 -8.04
C ASN A 84 4.85 20.22 -9.05
N VAL A 85 3.62 19.70 -9.11
CA VAL A 85 3.25 18.52 -9.91
C VAL A 85 2.00 18.85 -10.74
N PRO A 86 2.00 18.57 -12.06
CA PRO A 86 0.84 18.79 -12.90
C PRO A 86 -0.31 17.82 -12.58
N LEU A 87 -1.53 18.22 -12.92
CA LEU A 87 -2.74 17.41 -12.73
C LEU A 87 -2.63 16.01 -13.38
N ALA A 88 -1.93 15.91 -14.51
CA ALA A 88 -1.71 14.64 -15.20
C ALA A 88 -0.98 13.61 -14.33
N VAL A 89 0.05 14.03 -13.59
CA VAL A 89 0.80 13.15 -12.66
C VAL A 89 -0.06 12.75 -11.47
N LEU A 90 -0.90 13.66 -10.97
CA LEU A 90 -1.86 13.34 -9.91
C LEU A 90 -2.86 12.26 -10.36
N LEU A 91 -3.43 12.39 -11.55
CA LEU A 91 -4.35 11.40 -12.11
C LEU A 91 -3.65 10.06 -12.37
N ALA A 92 -2.42 10.08 -12.85
CA ALA A 92 -1.60 8.88 -13.02
C ALA A 92 -1.32 8.20 -11.67
N SER A 93 -1.04 8.95 -10.61
CA SER A 93 -0.84 8.41 -9.27
C SER A 93 -2.11 7.75 -8.72
N TRP A 94 -3.28 8.34 -8.94
CA TRP A 94 -4.56 7.73 -8.55
C TRP A 94 -4.86 6.45 -9.31
N ALA A 95 -4.61 6.43 -10.64
CA ALA A 95 -4.78 5.24 -11.45
C ALA A 95 -3.85 4.11 -10.98
N LEU A 96 -2.58 4.42 -10.73
CA LEU A 96 -1.61 3.46 -10.22
C LEU A 96 -2.02 2.93 -8.84
N GLN A 97 -2.56 3.79 -7.98
CA GLN A 97 -3.03 3.42 -6.65
C GLN A 97 -4.23 2.48 -6.71
N LEU A 98 -5.18 2.70 -7.62
CA LEU A 98 -6.30 1.78 -7.86
C LEU A 98 -5.81 0.40 -8.33
N ILE A 99 -4.80 0.37 -9.21
CA ILE A 99 -4.18 -0.88 -9.67
C ILE A 99 -3.54 -1.63 -8.49
N VAL A 100 -2.83 -0.91 -7.61
CA VAL A 100 -2.20 -1.50 -6.42
C VAL A 100 -3.25 -2.04 -5.44
N ILE A 101 -4.34 -1.29 -5.21
CA ILE A 101 -5.47 -1.75 -4.37
C ILE A 101 -6.05 -3.05 -4.95
N ALA A 102 -6.34 -3.08 -6.25
CA ALA A 102 -6.88 -4.26 -6.91
C ALA A 102 -5.92 -5.47 -6.82
N ALA A 103 -4.63 -5.25 -7.04
CA ALA A 103 -3.61 -6.28 -6.91
C ALA A 103 -3.52 -6.83 -5.47
N LEU A 104 -3.55 -5.96 -4.46
CA LEU A 104 -3.56 -6.35 -3.05
C LEU A 104 -4.83 -7.10 -2.65
N MET A 105 -5.99 -6.71 -3.17
CA MET A 105 -7.25 -7.43 -2.94
C MET A 105 -7.23 -8.84 -3.56
N LEU A 106 -6.71 -8.99 -4.77
CA LEU A 106 -6.53 -10.29 -5.41
C LEU A 106 -5.54 -11.17 -4.64
N LEU A 107 -4.46 -10.58 -4.14
CA LEU A 107 -3.49 -11.28 -3.30
C LEU A 107 -4.14 -11.74 -1.99
N CYS A 108 -4.93 -10.90 -1.34
CA CYS A 108 -5.70 -11.24 -0.14
C CYS A 108 -6.65 -12.41 -0.40
N ALA A 109 -7.40 -12.36 -1.49
CA ALA A 109 -8.34 -13.42 -1.86
C ALA A 109 -7.62 -14.77 -2.08
N ARG A 110 -6.44 -14.77 -2.71
CA ARG A 110 -5.62 -15.97 -2.90
C ARG A 110 -5.09 -16.52 -1.58
N VAL A 111 -4.51 -15.66 -0.75
CA VAL A 111 -3.99 -16.04 0.56
C VAL A 111 -5.10 -16.61 1.44
N TYR A 112 -6.28 -15.97 1.44
CA TYR A 112 -7.43 -16.44 2.23
C TYR A 112 -7.92 -17.82 1.77
N ARG A 113 -7.94 -18.06 0.47
CA ARG A 113 -8.31 -19.36 -0.12
C ARG A 113 -7.35 -20.47 0.31
N GLU A 114 -6.05 -20.22 0.29
CA GLU A 114 -5.01 -21.16 0.71
C GLU A 114 -5.08 -21.45 2.25
N LEU A 115 -5.33 -20.41 3.06
CA LEU A 115 -5.44 -20.54 4.50
C LEU A 115 -6.66 -21.37 4.95
N ILE A 116 -7.78 -21.28 4.23
CA ILE A 116 -8.98 -22.09 4.51
C ILE A 116 -8.71 -23.58 4.25
N VAL A 117 -7.92 -23.89 3.23
CA VAL A 117 -7.57 -25.27 2.87
C VAL A 117 -6.56 -25.88 3.85
N HIS A 118 -5.69 -25.05 4.45
CA HIS A 118 -4.63 -25.52 5.37
C HIS A 118 -4.93 -25.18 6.84
N ARG A 119 -6.09 -25.57 7.36
CA ARG A 119 -6.39 -25.48 8.80
C ARG A 119 -5.39 -26.30 9.59
N GLY A 120 -4.38 -25.65 10.21
CA GLY A 120 -3.55 -26.25 11.25
C GLY A 120 -2.05 -26.05 11.21
N SER A 121 -1.44 -25.45 10.18
CA SER A 121 0.00 -25.18 10.18
C SER A 121 0.32 -23.71 10.01
N ARG A 122 1.23 -23.20 10.86
CA ARG A 122 1.79 -21.84 10.73
C ARG A 122 2.48 -21.70 9.37
N VAL A 123 1.82 -21.07 8.41
CA VAL A 123 2.41 -20.83 7.10
C VAL A 123 3.30 -19.60 7.20
N LYS A 124 4.62 -19.79 7.11
CA LYS A 124 5.59 -18.67 7.08
C LYS A 124 5.37 -17.87 5.80
N LEU A 125 5.52 -16.54 5.88
CA LEU A 125 5.35 -15.60 4.76
C LEU A 125 6.13 -16.03 3.49
N LYS A 126 7.31 -16.65 3.68
CA LYS A 126 8.10 -17.26 2.59
C LYS A 126 7.40 -18.41 1.85
N GLN A 127 6.56 -19.18 2.55
CA GLN A 127 5.79 -20.28 1.95
C GLN A 127 4.61 -19.73 1.15
N LEU A 128 3.95 -18.67 1.65
CA LEU A 128 2.88 -17.98 0.94
C LEU A 128 3.37 -17.37 -0.38
N LEU A 129 4.53 -16.71 -0.37
CA LEU A 129 5.15 -16.18 -1.58
C LEU A 129 5.54 -17.28 -2.58
N LYS A 130 6.01 -18.43 -2.08
CA LYS A 130 6.36 -19.59 -2.92
C LYS A 130 5.12 -20.26 -3.52
N MET A 131 4.01 -20.33 -2.78
CA MET A 131 2.74 -20.87 -3.26
C MET A 131 2.07 -19.95 -4.29
N ALA A 132 2.13 -18.62 -4.08
CA ALA A 132 1.64 -17.64 -5.05
C ALA A 132 2.40 -17.69 -6.38
N LYS A 133 3.69 -18.07 -6.36
CA LYS A 133 4.55 -18.22 -7.54
C LYS A 133 4.43 -19.61 -8.20
N GLY A 134 4.08 -20.64 -7.43
CA GLY A 134 3.94 -22.02 -7.91
C GLY A 134 2.57 -22.37 -8.51
N GLY A 135 1.55 -21.57 -8.24
CA GLY A 135 0.19 -21.78 -8.79
C GLY A 135 0.03 -21.41 -10.28
N ALA A 136 1.12 -21.04 -10.96
CA ALA A 136 1.12 -20.77 -12.41
C ALA A 136 1.51 -22.00 -13.27
N GLN A 137 1.66 -23.19 -12.65
CA GLN A 137 2.04 -24.43 -13.33
C GLN A 137 1.11 -25.60 -12.96
N ALA A 138 -0.17 -25.37 -12.98
CA ALA A 138 -1.15 -26.46 -13.00
C ALA A 138 -2.34 -26.05 -13.86
#